data_994725f75b1d06475a3eb5a4da148b6b
#
_entry.id   994725f75b1d06475a3eb5a4da148b6b
#
_cell.length_a   1.000
_cell.length_b   1.000
_cell.length_c   1.000
_cell.angle_alpha   90.00
_cell.angle_beta   90.00
_cell.angle_gamma   90.00
#
_symmetry.space_group_name_H-M   'P 1'
#
loop_
_entity.id
_entity.type
_entity.pdbx_description
1 polymer ?
#
loop_
_entity_poly.entity_id
_entity_poly.type
_entity_poly.pdbx_seq_one_letter_code
_entity_poly.pdbx_strand_id
1 'polypeptide(L)'
;MVAYLRELKAATLAALIVVGLCLHAKEARAGASETLVVAGGCFWCVEADFEKVKGVVEAESGFAGGTVENPTYKQVTRGGTGHLEAVRITFDPTLVTRDQLLYLFFRSVDPTDDGGQFCDRGESYETGIFVTDAAENRLARTVKEDAANALGQTIVTPILQLDRFWPADAYHQDYYKSNDIVLTRFGPRTKASAYKLYRDACGRDARVRELWGNEAPFAGQS
;
A
#
# COMPACT_ATOMS: atom_id res chain seq x y z
N MET A 1 15.71 -44.96 -45.51
CA MET A 1 15.11 -43.62 -45.70
C MET A 1 13.89 -43.38 -44.75
N VAL A 2 12.95 -44.33 -44.69
CA VAL A 2 11.73 -44.19 -43.82
C VAL A 2 12.06 -44.19 -42.32
N ALA A 3 13.02 -45.00 -41.86
CA ALA A 3 13.43 -45.05 -40.46
C ALA A 3 14.05 -43.73 -39.98
N TYR A 4 14.92 -43.10 -40.77
CA TYR A 4 15.59 -41.83 -40.47
C TYR A 4 14.59 -40.67 -40.34
N LEU A 5 13.56 -40.65 -41.19
CA LEU A 5 12.49 -39.66 -41.13
C LEU A 5 11.60 -39.81 -39.86
N ARG A 6 11.48 -41.02 -39.33
CA ARG A 6 10.75 -41.29 -38.08
C ARG A 6 11.51 -40.78 -36.86
N GLU A 7 12.81 -41.00 -36.81
CA GLU A 7 13.70 -40.52 -35.74
C GLU A 7 13.78 -38.99 -35.74
N LEU A 8 13.85 -38.34 -36.91
CA LEU A 8 13.87 -36.89 -37.04
C LEU A 8 12.56 -36.26 -36.55
N LYS A 9 11.40 -36.86 -36.84
CA LYS A 9 10.09 -36.37 -36.36
C LYS A 9 9.94 -36.53 -34.85
N ALA A 10 10.44 -37.62 -34.27
CA ALA A 10 10.42 -37.85 -32.83
C ALA A 10 11.32 -36.84 -32.08
N ALA A 11 12.51 -36.55 -32.61
CA ALA A 11 13.43 -35.57 -32.02
C ALA A 11 12.88 -34.15 -32.12
N THR A 12 12.22 -33.75 -33.21
CA THR A 12 11.59 -32.45 -33.37
C THR A 12 10.39 -32.29 -32.44
N LEU A 13 9.58 -33.32 -32.27
CA LEU A 13 8.43 -33.29 -31.36
C LEU A 13 8.89 -33.17 -29.88
N ALA A 14 9.92 -33.93 -29.50
CA ALA A 14 10.51 -33.84 -28.17
C ALA A 14 11.09 -32.43 -27.86
N ALA A 15 11.78 -31.82 -28.83
CA ALA A 15 12.31 -30.48 -28.72
C ALA A 15 11.20 -29.41 -28.56
N LEU A 16 10.10 -29.55 -29.31
CA LEU A 16 8.94 -28.65 -29.19
C LEU A 16 8.23 -28.78 -27.84
N ILE A 17 8.14 -30.01 -27.30
CA ILE A 17 7.56 -30.23 -25.95
C ILE A 17 8.44 -29.61 -24.88
N VAL A 18 9.76 -29.76 -24.95
CA VAL A 18 10.70 -29.14 -23.99
C VAL A 18 10.65 -27.63 -24.05
N VAL A 19 10.59 -27.03 -25.24
CA VAL A 19 10.44 -25.58 -25.42
C VAL A 19 9.10 -25.11 -24.89
N GLY A 20 8.01 -25.84 -25.13
CA GLY A 20 6.68 -25.54 -24.58
C GLY A 20 6.65 -25.60 -23.06
N LEU A 21 7.27 -26.61 -22.45
CA LEU A 21 7.40 -26.72 -20.99
C LEU A 21 8.26 -25.60 -20.37
N CYS A 22 9.33 -25.20 -21.06
CA CYS A 22 10.18 -24.08 -20.60
C CYS A 22 9.45 -22.73 -20.69
N LEU A 23 8.61 -22.52 -21.70
CA LEU A 23 7.78 -21.30 -21.82
C LEU A 23 6.71 -21.25 -20.74
N HIS A 24 5.99 -22.35 -20.49
CA HIS A 24 5.01 -22.43 -19.40
C HIS A 24 5.64 -22.32 -18.00
N ALA A 25 6.87 -22.84 -17.80
CA ALA A 25 7.60 -22.68 -16.55
C ALA A 25 8.06 -21.23 -16.31
N LYS A 26 8.20 -20.43 -17.37
CA LYS A 26 8.54 -19.01 -17.27
C LYS A 26 7.31 -18.16 -16.91
N GLU A 27 6.13 -18.53 -17.41
CA GLU A 27 4.86 -17.89 -17.04
C GLU A 27 4.40 -18.29 -15.61
N ALA A 28 4.65 -19.52 -15.19
CA ALA A 28 4.37 -20.00 -13.83
C ALA A 28 5.31 -19.40 -12.76
N ARG A 29 6.33 -18.65 -13.15
CA ARG A 29 7.28 -17.96 -12.27
C ARG A 29 6.99 -16.47 -12.09
N ALA A 30 5.95 -15.93 -12.70
CA ALA A 30 5.32 -14.70 -12.25
C ALA A 30 4.65 -15.07 -10.93
N GLY A 31 5.32 -14.81 -9.80
CA GLY A 31 4.81 -15.10 -8.47
C GLY A 31 3.42 -14.48 -8.33
N ALA A 32 2.46 -15.24 -7.78
CA ALA A 32 1.16 -14.68 -7.49
C ALA A 32 1.38 -13.41 -6.65
N SER A 33 0.81 -12.28 -7.08
CA SER A 33 0.88 -11.03 -6.32
C SER A 33 0.25 -11.23 -4.95
N GLU A 34 0.83 -10.61 -3.94
CA GLU A 34 0.30 -10.55 -2.59
C GLU A 34 -0.35 -9.19 -2.32
N THR A 35 -1.14 -9.11 -1.26
CA THR A 35 -1.76 -7.86 -0.81
C THR A 35 -1.43 -7.55 0.64
N LEU A 36 -1.25 -6.27 0.95
CA LEU A 36 -1.12 -5.70 2.29
C LEU A 36 -2.13 -4.56 2.41
N VAL A 37 -2.88 -4.48 3.50
CA VAL A 37 -3.78 -3.34 3.77
C VAL A 37 -3.29 -2.58 5.00
N VAL A 38 -3.09 -1.27 4.84
CA VAL A 38 -2.66 -0.37 5.91
C VAL A 38 -3.47 0.92 5.93
N ALA A 39 -3.64 1.50 7.10
CA ALA A 39 -4.19 2.83 7.31
C ALA A 39 -3.10 3.76 7.86
N GLY A 40 -2.93 4.93 7.29
CA GLY A 40 -1.85 5.87 7.63
C GLY A 40 -2.27 7.34 7.51
N GLY A 41 -3.47 7.68 7.95
CA GLY A 41 -4.08 8.98 7.74
C GLY A 41 -4.62 9.12 6.33
N CYS A 42 -4.52 10.31 5.74
CA CYS A 42 -4.99 10.56 4.38
C CYS A 42 -4.49 9.49 3.38
N PHE A 43 -5.41 8.71 2.83
CA PHE A 43 -5.08 7.61 1.92
C PHE A 43 -4.40 8.07 0.61
N TRP A 44 -4.64 9.31 0.13
CA TRP A 44 -3.91 9.85 -1.02
C TRP A 44 -2.40 9.92 -0.77
N CYS A 45 -2.00 10.18 0.50
CA CYS A 45 -0.58 10.23 0.86
C CYS A 45 0.03 8.82 0.90
N VAL A 46 -0.69 7.87 1.47
CA VAL A 46 -0.22 6.47 1.54
C VAL A 46 -0.15 5.85 0.15
N GLU A 47 -1.18 6.04 -0.69
CA GLU A 47 -1.20 5.61 -2.09
C GLU A 47 0.00 6.17 -2.86
N ALA A 48 0.19 7.51 -2.81
CA ALA A 48 1.30 8.17 -3.49
C ALA A 48 2.69 7.70 -3.04
N ASP A 49 2.84 7.37 -1.76
CA ASP A 49 4.11 6.90 -1.21
C ASP A 49 4.40 5.47 -1.67
N PHE A 50 3.40 4.57 -1.59
CA PHE A 50 3.61 3.16 -1.90
C PHE A 50 3.66 2.83 -3.39
N GLU A 51 2.99 3.57 -4.26
CA GLU A 51 3.13 3.40 -5.71
C GLU A 51 4.55 3.67 -6.24
N LYS A 52 5.37 4.39 -5.48
CA LYS A 52 6.79 4.63 -5.81
C LYS A 52 7.70 3.46 -5.45
N VAL A 53 7.22 2.51 -4.66
CA VAL A 53 8.04 1.39 -4.19
C VAL A 53 8.21 0.36 -5.30
N LYS A 54 9.45 0.07 -5.67
CA LYS A 54 9.73 -0.96 -6.66
C LYS A 54 9.21 -2.32 -6.19
N GLY A 55 8.38 -2.95 -6.99
CA GLY A 55 7.72 -4.22 -6.66
C GLY A 55 6.26 -4.05 -6.24
N VAL A 56 5.81 -2.85 -5.90
CA VAL A 56 4.39 -2.53 -5.80
C VAL A 56 3.80 -2.44 -7.21
N VAL A 57 2.70 -3.17 -7.42
CA VAL A 57 1.97 -3.25 -8.69
C VAL A 57 0.86 -2.22 -8.72
N GLU A 58 0.19 -2.01 -7.57
CA GLU A 58 -0.93 -1.10 -7.41
C GLU A 58 -1.09 -0.73 -5.93
N ALA A 59 -1.46 0.50 -5.66
CA ALA A 59 -1.93 0.94 -4.36
C ALA A 59 -3.32 1.58 -4.53
N GLU A 60 -4.35 0.97 -3.94
CA GLU A 60 -5.74 1.36 -4.10
C GLU A 60 -6.27 1.98 -2.80
N SER A 61 -6.74 3.23 -2.89
CA SER A 61 -7.38 3.93 -1.76
C SER A 61 -8.76 3.36 -1.44
N GLY A 62 -9.09 3.23 -0.15
CA GLY A 62 -10.36 2.67 0.30
C GLY A 62 -10.57 2.77 1.80
N PHE A 63 -11.39 1.87 2.33
CA PHE A 63 -11.81 1.85 3.72
C PHE A 63 -11.75 0.43 4.29
N ALA A 64 -11.32 0.30 5.55
CA ALA A 64 -11.26 -0.98 6.25
C ALA A 64 -11.49 -0.79 7.76
N GLY A 65 -11.85 -1.87 8.46
CA GLY A 65 -11.95 -1.94 9.92
C GLY A 65 -13.32 -1.65 10.49
N GLY A 66 -14.19 -0.97 9.75
CA GLY A 66 -15.53 -0.60 10.21
C GLY A 66 -16.62 -1.64 9.90
N THR A 67 -17.83 -1.33 10.34
CA THR A 67 -18.99 -2.22 10.23
C THR A 67 -20.00 -1.81 9.15
N VAL A 68 -19.87 -0.62 8.59
CA VAL A 68 -20.77 -0.12 7.54
C VAL A 68 -20.40 -0.77 6.21
N GLU A 69 -21.35 -1.46 5.59
CA GLU A 69 -21.16 -2.05 4.27
C GLU A 69 -21.17 -0.97 3.17
N ASN A 70 -20.23 -1.10 2.24
CA ASN A 70 -20.06 -0.18 1.11
C ASN A 70 -20.11 1.31 1.53
N PRO A 71 -19.24 1.73 2.47
CA PRO A 71 -19.28 3.06 3.02
C PRO A 71 -18.88 4.10 1.97
N THR A 72 -19.55 5.25 2.00
CA THR A 72 -19.13 6.40 1.21
C THR A 72 -18.04 7.19 1.94
N TYR A 73 -17.20 7.91 1.20
CA TYR A 73 -16.20 8.83 1.76
C TYR A 73 -16.81 9.78 2.81
N LYS A 74 -17.99 10.36 2.50
CA LYS A 74 -18.68 11.27 3.41
C LYS A 74 -19.13 10.62 4.73
N GLN A 75 -19.48 9.33 4.71
CA GLN A 75 -19.82 8.59 5.94
C GLN A 75 -18.60 8.37 6.80
N VAL A 76 -17.50 7.89 6.18
CA VAL A 76 -16.25 7.60 6.89
C VAL A 76 -15.65 8.86 7.52
N THR A 77 -15.49 9.93 6.75
CA THR A 77 -14.90 11.20 7.25
C THR A 77 -15.77 11.94 8.27
N ARG A 78 -17.07 11.60 8.36
CA ARG A 78 -17.94 12.11 9.44
C ARG A 78 -17.67 11.40 10.77
N GLY A 79 -17.04 10.22 10.75
CA GLY A 79 -16.80 9.37 11.91
C GLY A 79 -17.99 8.50 12.29
N GLY A 80 -17.75 7.59 13.25
CA GLY A 80 -18.76 6.68 13.79
C GLY A 80 -19.05 5.45 12.91
N THR A 81 -18.27 5.21 11.87
CA THR A 81 -18.38 4.01 11.02
C THR A 81 -17.43 2.90 11.47
N GLY A 82 -16.41 3.23 12.26
CA GLY A 82 -15.28 2.36 12.59
C GLY A 82 -14.31 2.12 11.43
N HIS A 83 -14.59 2.67 10.24
CA HIS A 83 -13.68 2.57 9.11
C HIS A 83 -12.56 3.59 9.19
N LEU A 84 -11.34 3.11 8.89
CA LEU A 84 -10.17 3.95 8.63
C LEU A 84 -10.05 4.20 7.12
N GLU A 85 -9.50 5.37 6.73
CA GLU A 85 -8.94 5.54 5.40
C GLU A 85 -7.76 4.59 5.26
N ALA A 86 -7.84 3.66 4.35
CA ALA A 86 -6.88 2.58 4.17
C ALA A 86 -6.42 2.48 2.72
N VAL A 87 -5.28 1.86 2.50
CA VAL A 87 -4.74 1.55 1.17
C VAL A 87 -4.47 0.06 1.08
N ARG A 88 -4.97 -0.57 0.01
CA ARG A 88 -4.64 -1.93 -0.37
C ARG A 88 -3.46 -1.90 -1.34
N ILE A 89 -2.34 -2.44 -0.91
CA ILE A 89 -1.08 -2.48 -1.66
C ILE A 89 -0.93 -3.87 -2.26
N THR A 90 -1.01 -3.98 -3.58
CA THR A 90 -0.73 -5.20 -4.34
C THR A 90 0.72 -5.19 -4.77
N PHE A 91 1.47 -6.23 -4.47
CA PHE A 91 2.91 -6.27 -4.72
C PHE A 91 3.41 -7.63 -5.22
N ASP A 92 4.55 -7.63 -5.90
CA ASP A 92 5.29 -8.82 -6.31
C ASP A 92 6.26 -9.22 -5.18
N PRO A 93 6.01 -10.35 -4.46
CA PRO A 93 6.83 -10.76 -3.34
C PRO A 93 8.26 -11.19 -3.74
N THR A 94 8.54 -11.32 -5.04
CA THR A 94 9.91 -11.58 -5.55
C THR A 94 10.74 -10.30 -5.68
N LEU A 95 10.12 -9.13 -5.65
CA LEU A 95 10.76 -7.81 -5.80
C LEU A 95 10.77 -7.01 -4.50
N VAL A 96 9.71 -7.12 -3.69
CA VAL A 96 9.60 -6.48 -2.37
C VAL A 96 8.84 -7.41 -1.43
N THR A 97 9.30 -7.55 -0.20
CA THR A 97 8.65 -8.43 0.77
C THR A 97 7.68 -7.67 1.66
N ARG A 98 6.74 -8.37 2.30
CA ARG A 98 5.75 -7.78 3.21
C ARG A 98 6.39 -7.07 4.41
N ASP A 99 7.48 -7.62 4.96
CA ASP A 99 8.22 -6.98 6.06
C ASP A 99 8.89 -5.67 5.62
N GLN A 100 9.44 -5.61 4.39
CA GLN A 100 9.97 -4.38 3.82
C GLN A 100 8.88 -3.32 3.63
N LEU A 101 7.68 -3.70 3.17
CA LEU A 101 6.55 -2.78 3.05
C LEU A 101 6.09 -2.27 4.42
N LEU A 102 6.00 -3.13 5.43
CA LEU A 102 5.67 -2.73 6.80
C LEU A 102 6.75 -1.83 7.43
N TYR A 103 8.03 -2.11 7.16
CA TYR A 103 9.13 -1.24 7.55
C TYR A 103 8.99 0.18 6.95
N LEU A 104 8.68 0.27 5.65
CA LEU A 104 8.42 1.53 4.96
C LEU A 104 7.17 2.23 5.50
N PHE A 105 6.13 1.46 5.83
CA PHE A 105 4.89 1.99 6.41
C PHE A 105 5.15 2.74 7.72
N PHE A 106 5.83 2.12 8.69
CA PHE A 106 6.14 2.80 9.95
C PHE A 106 6.97 4.07 9.76
N ARG A 107 7.76 4.14 8.69
CA ARG A 107 8.59 5.30 8.35
C ARG A 107 7.89 6.34 7.47
N SER A 108 6.62 6.10 7.14
CA SER A 108 5.77 7.02 6.37
C SER A 108 4.70 7.71 7.20
N VAL A 109 4.54 7.30 8.46
CA VAL A 109 3.51 7.79 9.41
C VAL A 109 4.13 8.26 10.72
N ASP A 110 3.32 8.93 11.55
CA ASP A 110 3.62 9.07 12.98
C ASP A 110 2.96 7.93 13.75
N PRO A 111 3.70 6.85 14.05
CA PRO A 111 3.11 5.69 14.69
C PRO A 111 2.89 5.87 16.19
N THR A 112 3.20 7.06 16.73
CA THR A 112 3.01 7.43 18.15
C THR A 112 1.78 8.30 18.38
N ASP A 113 1.07 8.70 17.31
CA ASP A 113 -0.13 9.54 17.37
C ASP A 113 -1.40 8.69 17.22
N ASP A 114 -2.22 8.64 18.27
CA ASP A 114 -3.46 7.87 18.36
C ASP A 114 -4.73 8.68 17.99
N GLY A 115 -4.60 9.96 17.68
CA GLY A 115 -5.75 10.84 17.39
C GLY A 115 -5.92 11.17 15.91
N GLY A 116 -5.24 10.48 15.03
CA GLY A 116 -5.18 10.74 13.59
C GLY A 116 -3.76 10.92 13.09
N GLN A 117 -3.56 11.53 11.94
CA GLN A 117 -2.23 11.71 11.38
C GLN A 117 -2.01 13.14 10.88
N PHE A 118 -0.97 13.77 11.39
CA PHE A 118 -0.56 15.13 11.03
C PHE A 118 -1.71 16.13 11.23
N CYS A 119 -2.20 16.78 10.14
CA CYS A 119 -3.32 17.71 10.21
C CYS A 119 -4.70 17.02 10.10
N ASP A 120 -4.75 15.75 9.72
CA ASP A 120 -5.99 15.00 9.60
C ASP A 120 -6.29 14.32 10.93
N ARG A 121 -7.39 14.75 11.58
CA ARG A 121 -7.71 14.33 12.95
C ARG A 121 -9.03 13.57 13.01
N GLY A 122 -9.09 12.60 13.92
CA GLY A 122 -10.26 11.78 14.19
C GLY A 122 -10.08 10.33 13.72
N GLU A 123 -11.05 9.50 14.13
CA GLU A 123 -11.06 8.05 13.97
C GLU A 123 -10.64 7.56 12.56
N SER A 124 -11.21 8.16 11.50
CA SER A 124 -10.94 7.73 10.13
C SER A 124 -9.50 7.93 9.66
N TYR A 125 -8.70 8.72 10.38
CA TYR A 125 -7.32 9.05 10.04
C TYR A 125 -6.28 8.43 10.99
N GLU A 126 -6.70 7.52 11.85
CA GLU A 126 -5.78 6.75 12.69
C GLU A 126 -4.93 5.78 11.88
N THR A 127 -3.80 5.34 12.45
CA THR A 127 -2.96 4.32 11.83
C THR A 127 -3.51 2.92 12.11
N GLY A 128 -3.23 1.97 11.21
CA GLY A 128 -3.58 0.56 11.39
C GLY A 128 -2.89 -0.37 10.39
N ILE A 129 -2.63 -1.58 10.81
CA ILE A 129 -2.15 -2.67 9.95
C ILE A 129 -3.22 -3.76 9.98
N PHE A 130 -3.74 -4.13 8.81
CA PHE A 130 -4.77 -5.16 8.69
C PHE A 130 -4.12 -6.47 8.24
N VAL A 131 -4.49 -7.54 8.92
CA VAL A 131 -3.92 -8.88 8.71
C VAL A 131 -5.03 -9.91 8.47
N THR A 132 -4.75 -10.92 7.64
CA THR A 132 -5.71 -11.96 7.27
C THR A 132 -5.49 -13.27 8.03
N ASP A 133 -4.27 -13.49 8.52
CA ASP A 133 -3.90 -14.73 9.21
C ASP A 133 -2.87 -14.52 10.34
N ALA A 134 -2.58 -15.63 11.04
CA ALA A 134 -1.66 -15.62 12.17
C ALA A 134 -0.17 -15.39 11.75
N ALA A 135 0.22 -15.70 10.52
CA ALA A 135 1.58 -15.47 10.04
C ALA A 135 1.80 -13.98 9.77
N GLU A 136 0.84 -13.34 9.09
CA GLU A 136 0.84 -11.89 8.90
C GLU A 136 0.81 -11.13 10.23
N ASN A 137 0.00 -11.60 11.20
CA ASN A 137 -0.06 -10.99 12.53
C ASN A 137 1.30 -11.07 13.26
N ARG A 138 1.97 -12.22 13.23
CA ARG A 138 3.31 -12.35 13.84
C ARG A 138 4.32 -11.42 13.18
N LEU A 139 4.35 -11.38 11.85
CA LEU A 139 5.23 -10.50 11.10
C LEU A 139 4.99 -9.03 11.45
N ALA A 140 3.73 -8.59 11.43
CA ALA A 140 3.37 -7.21 11.77
C ALA A 140 3.78 -6.84 13.20
N ARG A 141 3.66 -7.76 14.17
CA ARG A 141 4.14 -7.56 15.54
C ARG A 141 5.65 -7.39 15.61
N THR A 142 6.41 -8.25 14.92
CA THR A 142 7.87 -8.16 14.88
C THR A 142 8.31 -6.81 14.32
N VAL A 143 7.77 -6.38 13.17
CA VAL A 143 8.15 -5.10 12.56
C VAL A 143 7.71 -3.91 13.42
N LYS A 144 6.56 -4.00 14.11
CA LYS A 144 6.11 -3.01 15.08
C LYS A 144 7.08 -2.89 16.27
N GLU A 145 7.54 -4.01 16.80
CA GLU A 145 8.54 -4.04 17.89
C GLU A 145 9.88 -3.44 17.44
N ASP A 146 10.33 -3.76 16.23
CA ASP A 146 11.54 -3.17 15.64
C ASP A 146 11.41 -1.65 15.48
N ALA A 147 10.25 -1.17 15.02
CA ALA A 147 9.96 0.26 14.92
C ALA A 147 9.94 0.95 16.30
N ALA A 148 9.34 0.32 17.31
CA ALA A 148 9.33 0.83 18.69
C ALA A 148 10.73 0.93 19.26
N ASN A 149 11.56 -0.10 19.05
CA ASN A 149 12.96 -0.12 19.50
C ASN A 149 13.79 0.96 18.80
N ALA A 150 13.60 1.15 17.49
CA ALA A 150 14.32 2.16 16.72
C ALA A 150 13.98 3.60 17.16
N LEU A 151 12.70 3.86 17.48
CA LEU A 151 12.25 5.16 17.99
C LEU A 151 12.51 5.36 19.48
N GLY A 152 12.65 4.30 20.27
CA GLY A 152 12.66 4.35 21.72
C GLY A 152 11.31 4.83 22.31
N GLN A 153 10.21 4.61 21.57
CA GLN A 153 8.87 5.10 21.93
C GLN A 153 7.82 3.99 21.75
N THR A 154 6.70 4.14 22.44
CA THR A 154 5.54 3.24 22.26
C THR A 154 4.86 3.50 20.93
N ILE A 155 4.66 2.45 20.12
CA ILE A 155 3.89 2.48 18.88
C ILE A 155 2.43 2.21 19.20
N VAL A 156 1.54 3.16 18.89
CA VAL A 156 0.09 3.06 19.12
C VAL A 156 -0.64 2.34 17.99
N THR A 157 -0.06 2.29 16.78
CA THR A 157 -0.64 1.63 15.61
C THR A 157 -1.16 0.23 15.94
N PRO A 158 -2.48 -0.05 15.86
CA PRO A 158 -3.03 -1.37 16.11
C PRO A 158 -2.77 -2.34 14.94
N ILE A 159 -2.77 -3.65 15.27
CA ILE A 159 -2.81 -4.72 14.27
C ILE A 159 -4.21 -5.33 14.37
N LEU A 160 -4.98 -5.17 13.30
CA LEU A 160 -6.40 -5.46 13.21
C LEU A 160 -6.64 -6.64 12.27
N GLN A 161 -7.70 -7.41 12.52
CA GLN A 161 -8.15 -8.43 11.55
C GLN A 161 -8.77 -7.73 10.35
N LEU A 162 -8.34 -8.10 9.14
CA LEU A 162 -8.99 -7.67 7.91
C LEU A 162 -10.24 -8.53 7.70
N ASP A 163 -11.40 -7.93 7.84
CA ASP A 163 -12.67 -8.55 7.46
C ASP A 163 -12.98 -8.25 6.00
N ARG A 164 -13.02 -6.96 5.65
CA ARG A 164 -13.25 -6.50 4.29
C ARG A 164 -12.55 -5.17 4.00
N PHE A 165 -12.10 -5.02 2.76
CA PHE A 165 -11.65 -3.76 2.19
C PHE A 165 -12.70 -3.25 1.21
N TRP A 166 -13.08 -1.98 1.32
CA TRP A 166 -14.01 -1.29 0.45
C TRP A 166 -13.26 -0.25 -0.37
N PRO A 167 -13.14 -0.40 -1.70
CA PRO A 167 -12.51 0.62 -2.54
C PRO A 167 -13.23 1.97 -2.42
N ALA A 168 -12.47 3.05 -2.38
CA ALA A 168 -13.04 4.38 -2.50
C ALA A 168 -13.46 4.67 -3.95
N ASP A 169 -14.34 5.65 -4.13
CA ASP A 169 -14.78 6.08 -5.46
C ASP A 169 -13.59 6.45 -6.35
N ALA A 170 -13.75 6.32 -7.67
CA ALA A 170 -12.74 6.67 -8.68
C ALA A 170 -12.21 8.11 -8.56
N TYR A 171 -12.97 9.02 -7.93
CA TYR A 171 -12.52 10.38 -7.63
C TYR A 171 -11.28 10.40 -6.75
N HIS A 172 -11.12 9.42 -5.85
CA HIS A 172 -10.05 9.35 -4.86
C HIS A 172 -8.84 8.55 -5.32
N GLN A 173 -8.97 7.69 -6.32
CA GLN A 173 -7.88 6.92 -6.88
C GLN A 173 -6.94 7.82 -7.67
N ASP A 174 -5.64 7.59 -7.58
CA ASP A 174 -4.61 8.32 -8.34
C ASP A 174 -4.67 9.85 -8.14
N TYR A 175 -5.23 10.31 -7.02
CA TYR A 175 -5.46 11.75 -6.79
C TYR A 175 -4.16 12.55 -6.94
N TYR A 176 -3.05 12.03 -6.42
CA TYR A 176 -1.75 12.69 -6.39
C TYR A 176 -1.12 12.89 -7.79
N LYS A 177 -1.58 12.19 -8.82
CA LYS A 177 -1.06 12.26 -10.21
C LYS A 177 -2.08 12.74 -11.23
N SER A 178 -3.35 12.97 -10.84
CA SER A 178 -4.44 13.37 -11.73
C SER A 178 -4.33 14.85 -12.14
N ASN A 179 -4.62 15.11 -13.42
CA ASN A 179 -4.68 16.44 -13.99
C ASN A 179 -6.09 17.07 -13.93
N ASP A 180 -7.08 16.38 -13.33
CA ASP A 180 -8.42 16.93 -13.15
C ASP A 180 -8.37 18.19 -12.29
N ILE A 181 -9.11 19.22 -12.70
CA ILE A 181 -9.20 20.47 -11.96
C ILE A 181 -10.24 20.36 -10.86
N VAL A 182 -9.83 20.72 -9.64
CA VAL A 182 -10.68 20.77 -8.45
C VAL A 182 -10.62 22.15 -7.81
N LEU A 183 -11.71 22.57 -7.16
CA LEU A 183 -11.72 23.77 -6.34
C LEU A 183 -11.24 23.43 -4.94
N THR A 184 -10.17 24.09 -4.50
CA THR A 184 -9.53 23.88 -3.20
C THR A 184 -9.48 25.17 -2.39
N ARG A 185 -9.08 25.08 -1.11
CA ARG A 185 -8.76 26.27 -0.29
C ARG A 185 -7.62 27.12 -0.88
N PHE A 186 -6.82 26.56 -1.81
CA PHE A 186 -5.77 27.26 -2.54
C PHE A 186 -6.24 27.78 -3.91
N GLY A 187 -7.56 27.79 -4.18
CA GLY A 187 -8.16 28.11 -5.47
C GLY A 187 -8.24 26.90 -6.42
N PRO A 188 -8.62 27.12 -7.70
CA PRO A 188 -8.62 26.04 -8.70
C PRO A 188 -7.20 25.48 -8.91
N ARG A 189 -7.06 24.16 -8.84
CA ARG A 189 -5.81 23.42 -9.00
C ARG A 189 -6.06 22.09 -9.69
N THR A 190 -5.04 21.50 -10.31
CA THR A 190 -5.10 20.08 -10.61
C THR A 190 -5.06 19.28 -9.30
N LYS A 191 -5.66 18.09 -9.27
CA LYS A 191 -5.60 17.21 -8.11
C LYS A 191 -4.14 16.98 -7.67
N ALA A 192 -3.22 16.72 -8.62
CA ALA A 192 -1.79 16.56 -8.35
C ALA A 192 -1.18 17.78 -7.66
N SER A 193 -1.50 18.99 -8.12
CA SER A 193 -1.02 20.24 -7.48
C SER A 193 -1.67 20.46 -6.11
N ALA A 194 -2.96 20.14 -5.97
CA ALA A 194 -3.68 20.21 -4.71
C ALA A 194 -3.08 19.25 -3.67
N TYR A 195 -2.78 18.02 -4.07
CA TYR A 195 -2.14 17.02 -3.22
C TYR A 195 -0.84 17.54 -2.60
N LYS A 196 0.05 18.10 -3.42
CA LYS A 196 1.33 18.66 -2.94
C LYS A 196 1.13 19.75 -1.89
N LEU A 197 0.22 20.69 -2.18
CA LEU A 197 -0.09 21.79 -1.28
C LEU A 197 -0.72 21.29 0.04
N TYR A 198 -1.58 20.27 -0.01
CA TYR A 198 -2.15 19.66 1.19
C TYR A 198 -1.10 18.91 2.00
N ARG A 199 -0.26 18.08 1.37
CA ARG A 199 0.81 17.33 2.04
C ARG A 199 1.79 18.26 2.76
N ASP A 200 2.23 19.32 2.08
CA ASP A 200 3.13 20.34 2.65
C ASP A 200 2.47 21.08 3.82
N ALA A 201 1.21 21.54 3.64
CA ALA A 201 0.48 22.27 4.68
C ALA A 201 0.18 21.42 5.91
N CYS A 202 0.03 20.10 5.76
CA CYS A 202 -0.17 19.16 6.87
C CYS A 202 1.12 18.86 7.65
N GLY A 203 2.29 19.17 7.11
CA GLY A 203 3.56 18.93 7.77
C GLY A 203 3.99 17.47 7.85
N ARG A 204 3.40 16.57 7.04
CA ARG A 204 3.71 15.13 7.05
C ARG A 204 5.20 14.87 6.94
N ASP A 205 5.83 15.41 5.90
CA ASP A 205 7.26 15.18 5.62
C ASP A 205 8.18 15.74 6.72
N ALA A 206 7.80 16.85 7.34
CA ALA A 206 8.55 17.42 8.47
C ALA A 206 8.49 16.49 9.68
N ARG A 207 7.30 15.98 10.01
CA ARG A 207 7.11 15.10 11.19
C ARG A 207 7.79 13.76 11.02
N VAL A 208 7.68 13.09 9.86
CA VAL A 208 8.37 11.80 9.65
C VAL A 208 9.89 11.96 9.64
N ARG A 209 10.43 13.11 9.17
CA ARG A 209 11.87 13.42 9.29
C ARG A 209 12.29 13.66 10.74
N GLU A 210 11.46 14.29 11.55
CA GLU A 210 11.73 14.46 12.99
C GLU A 210 11.85 13.10 13.69
N LEU A 211 10.97 12.15 13.36
CA LEU A 211 10.94 10.83 13.96
C LEU A 211 12.07 9.91 13.44
N TRP A 212 12.30 9.90 12.12
CA TRP A 212 13.11 8.88 11.46
C TRP A 212 14.38 9.42 10.80
N GLY A 213 14.57 10.74 10.79
CA GLY A 213 15.76 11.35 10.18
C GLY A 213 15.92 10.98 8.70
N ASN A 214 17.08 10.44 8.37
CA ASN A 214 17.38 9.98 7.02
C ASN A 214 16.68 8.67 6.61
N GLU A 215 16.05 7.99 7.56
CA GLU A 215 15.26 6.79 7.30
C GLU A 215 13.80 7.08 6.92
N ALA A 216 13.41 8.34 6.72
CA ALA A 216 12.11 8.77 6.20
C ALA A 216 12.09 8.69 4.67
N PRO A 217 11.69 7.56 4.04
CA PRO A 217 11.99 7.27 2.63
C PRO A 217 11.20 8.12 1.66
N PHE A 218 10.01 8.59 2.07
CA PHE A 218 9.11 9.33 1.19
C PHE A 218 9.10 10.85 1.45
N ALA A 219 9.80 11.30 2.48
CA ALA A 219 9.80 12.70 2.84
C ALA A 219 10.55 13.56 1.79
N GLY A 220 9.83 14.52 1.20
CA GLY A 220 10.33 15.40 0.13
C GLY A 220 10.22 14.81 -1.28
N GLN A 221 9.43 13.75 -1.45
CA GLN A 221 9.17 13.13 -2.75
C GLN A 221 7.78 13.46 -3.33
N SER A 222 7.10 14.46 -2.79
CA SER A 222 5.77 14.92 -3.23
C SER A 222 5.79 15.75 -4.53
#